data_65a5d634027b8851a200fe3655356ce6
#
_entry.id   65a5d634027b8851a200fe3655356ce6
#
_cell.length_a   1.000
_cell.length_b   1.000
_cell.length_c   1.000
_cell.angle_alpha   90.00
_cell.angle_beta   90.00
_cell.angle_gamma   90.00
#
_symmetry.space_group_name_H-M   'P 1'
#
loop_
_entity.id
_entity.type
_entity.pdbx_description
1 polymer ?
#
loop_
_entity_poly.entity_id
_entity_poly.type
_entity_poly.pdbx_seq_one_letter_code
_entity_poly.pdbx_strand_id
1 'polypeptide(L)'
;MRTLQEMTLQEKLGQRLAAGFQGLEPPEEFLRLIKEYKVGNIILFRRNIQDGPQLKKLCATLRKVVEEETGVTPFITIDQEGGVVTRLPESEVNIPGAMAVAATGNPRNAYDMGLLTAQELRSCGVDFNLAPVMDINCNPDNPVIGV
;
A
#
# COMPACT_ATOMS: atom_id res chain seq x y z
N MET A 1 -16.43 12.46 -10.88
CA MET A 1 -14.96 12.48 -10.66
C MET A 1 -14.43 13.80 -11.23
N ARG A 2 -13.70 14.58 -10.44
CA ARG A 2 -13.14 15.87 -10.85
C ARG A 2 -12.01 15.64 -11.87
N THR A 3 -11.97 16.48 -12.88
CA THR A 3 -10.90 16.45 -13.88
C THR A 3 -9.70 17.28 -13.43
N LEU A 4 -8.52 17.02 -14.01
CA LEU A 4 -7.29 17.75 -13.67
C LEU A 4 -7.42 19.27 -13.93
N GLN A 5 -8.21 19.67 -14.94
CA GLN A 5 -8.46 21.08 -15.27
C GLN A 5 -9.27 21.81 -14.20
N GLU A 6 -10.12 21.12 -13.48
CA GLU A 6 -10.98 21.68 -12.43
C GLU A 6 -10.26 21.85 -11.08
N MET A 7 -9.04 21.33 -10.96
CA MET A 7 -8.27 21.38 -9.72
C MET A 7 -7.42 22.64 -9.63
N THR A 8 -7.36 23.23 -8.43
CA THR A 8 -6.39 24.25 -8.06
C THR A 8 -4.97 23.69 -8.02
N LEU A 9 -3.96 24.55 -7.98
CA LEU A 9 -2.57 24.11 -7.83
C LEU A 9 -2.35 23.32 -6.52
N GLN A 10 -2.95 23.77 -5.42
CA GLN A 10 -2.87 23.08 -4.12
C GLN A 10 -3.44 21.67 -4.20
N GLU A 11 -4.61 21.51 -4.80
CA GLU A 11 -5.22 20.19 -4.99
C GLU A 11 -4.38 19.28 -5.88
N LYS A 12 -3.81 19.81 -6.96
CA LYS A 12 -2.88 19.05 -7.83
C LYS A 12 -1.62 18.60 -7.08
N LEU A 13 -1.06 19.45 -6.24
CA LEU A 13 0.09 19.10 -5.41
C LEU A 13 -0.28 18.04 -4.38
N GLY A 14 -1.44 18.17 -3.74
CA GLY A 14 -1.96 17.18 -2.79
C GLY A 14 -2.14 15.79 -3.40
N GLN A 15 -2.58 15.70 -4.68
CA GLN A 15 -2.72 14.42 -5.38
C GLN A 15 -1.37 13.71 -5.66
N ARG A 16 -0.24 14.40 -5.52
CA ARG A 16 1.10 13.82 -5.67
C ARG A 16 1.67 13.29 -4.34
N LEU A 17 0.98 13.54 -3.24
CA LEU A 17 1.42 13.09 -1.92
C LEU A 17 0.76 11.77 -1.57
N ALA A 18 1.57 10.84 -1.04
CA ALA A 18 1.11 9.67 -0.32
C ALA A 18 1.59 9.80 1.13
N ALA A 19 0.66 9.82 2.07
CA ALA A 19 0.97 10.00 3.48
C ALA A 19 0.53 8.80 4.31
N GLY A 20 1.26 8.51 5.38
CA GLY A 20 0.96 7.46 6.35
C GLY A 20 0.77 8.02 7.75
N PHE A 21 0.30 7.19 8.67
CA PHE A 21 0.03 7.55 10.06
C PHE A 21 0.42 6.44 11.03
N GLN A 22 0.29 6.68 12.33
CA GLN A 22 0.49 5.70 13.39
C GLN A 22 -0.84 5.16 13.89
N GLY A 23 -0.90 3.84 14.16
CA GLY A 23 -2.05 3.18 14.75
C GLY A 23 -3.00 2.53 13.75
N LEU A 24 -4.02 1.86 14.28
CA LEU A 24 -5.01 1.07 13.52
C LEU A 24 -6.14 1.92 12.93
N GLU A 25 -6.27 3.15 13.40
CA GLU A 25 -7.26 4.13 12.92
C GLU A 25 -6.57 5.46 12.65
N PRO A 26 -7.03 6.25 11.66
CA PRO A 26 -6.42 7.54 11.35
C PRO A 26 -6.68 8.54 12.48
N PRO A 27 -5.63 9.14 13.09
CA PRO A 27 -5.78 10.15 14.13
C PRO A 27 -6.29 11.47 13.55
N GLU A 28 -6.89 12.31 14.41
CA GLU A 28 -7.45 13.62 13.99
C GLU A 28 -6.46 14.50 13.24
N GLU A 29 -5.20 14.50 13.66
CA GLU A 29 -4.15 15.28 12.99
C GLU A 29 -3.92 14.82 11.55
N PHE A 30 -4.02 13.50 11.28
CA PHE A 30 -3.93 12.96 9.94
C PHE A 30 -5.13 13.34 9.07
N LEU A 31 -6.34 13.28 9.65
CA LEU A 31 -7.57 13.71 8.98
C LEU A 31 -7.51 15.22 8.64
N ARG A 32 -6.99 16.03 9.55
CA ARG A 32 -6.76 17.46 9.32
C ARG A 32 -5.73 17.70 8.20
N LEU A 33 -4.65 16.92 8.16
CA LEU A 33 -3.65 17.00 7.10
C LEU A 33 -4.25 16.70 5.72
N ILE A 34 -5.10 15.66 5.60
CA ILE A 34 -5.82 15.38 4.35
C ILE A 34 -6.66 16.58 3.92
N LYS A 35 -7.42 17.15 4.86
CA LYS A 35 -8.31 18.28 4.60
C LYS A 35 -7.55 19.54 4.20
N GLU A 36 -6.51 19.89 4.94
CA GLU A 36 -5.75 21.14 4.78
C GLU A 36 -4.88 21.12 3.52
N TYR A 37 -4.14 20.02 3.30
CA TYR A 37 -3.17 19.92 2.19
C TYR A 37 -3.70 19.12 1.00
N LYS A 38 -4.95 18.66 1.05
CA LYS A 38 -5.58 17.87 -0.02
C LYS A 38 -4.79 16.63 -0.41
N VAL A 39 -4.20 15.97 0.61
CA VAL A 39 -3.44 14.72 0.42
C VAL A 39 -4.32 13.69 -0.26
N GLY A 40 -3.89 13.24 -1.44
CA GLY A 40 -4.69 12.42 -2.34
C GLY A 40 -4.47 10.92 -2.21
N ASN A 41 -3.37 10.47 -1.58
CA ASN A 41 -3.06 9.05 -1.49
C ASN A 41 -2.55 8.67 -0.11
N ILE A 42 -2.69 7.39 0.21
CA ILE A 42 -2.36 6.83 1.53
C ILE A 42 -1.34 5.70 1.36
N ILE A 43 -0.35 5.64 2.26
CA ILE A 43 0.54 4.50 2.38
C ILE A 43 0.35 3.83 3.75
N LEU A 44 0.10 2.53 3.74
CA LEU A 44 -0.10 1.71 4.93
C LEU A 44 1.13 0.85 5.23
N PHE A 45 1.38 0.66 6.51
CA PHE A 45 2.47 -0.15 7.03
C PHE A 45 1.95 -1.20 8.01
N ARG A 46 2.80 -2.13 8.44
CA ARG A 46 2.45 -3.19 9.41
C ARG A 46 1.75 -2.65 10.66
N ARG A 47 2.14 -1.47 11.15
CA ARG A 47 1.56 -0.79 12.31
C ARG A 47 0.10 -0.35 12.14
N ASN A 48 -0.41 -0.35 10.91
CA ASN A 48 -1.79 0.02 10.60
C ASN A 48 -2.71 -1.19 10.44
N ILE A 49 -2.17 -2.42 10.55
CA ILE A 49 -2.86 -3.64 10.18
C ILE A 49 -2.90 -4.62 11.36
N GLN A 50 -4.10 -4.98 11.80
CA GLN A 50 -4.36 -6.01 12.79
C GLN A 50 -4.69 -7.33 12.12
N ASP A 51 -5.67 -7.32 11.21
CA ASP A 51 -6.19 -8.45 10.44
C ASP A 51 -6.86 -7.96 9.15
N GLY A 52 -7.24 -8.87 8.26
CA GLY A 52 -7.88 -8.54 7.00
C GLY A 52 -9.20 -7.76 7.14
N PRO A 53 -10.13 -8.17 8.01
CA PRO A 53 -11.37 -7.42 8.25
C PRO A 53 -11.14 -5.98 8.74
N GLN A 54 -10.19 -5.78 9.66
CA GLN A 54 -9.83 -4.43 10.13
C GLN A 54 -9.22 -3.61 8.99
N LEU A 55 -8.29 -4.16 8.21
CA LEU A 55 -7.67 -3.50 7.07
C LEU A 55 -8.72 -3.06 6.05
N LYS A 56 -9.67 -3.94 5.73
CA LYS A 56 -10.78 -3.61 4.81
C LYS A 56 -11.63 -2.44 5.29
N LYS A 57 -11.97 -2.42 6.58
CA LYS A 57 -12.70 -1.30 7.21
C LYS A 57 -11.87 -0.01 7.17
N LEU A 58 -10.59 -0.10 7.49
CA LEU A 58 -9.66 1.03 7.44
C LEU A 58 -9.58 1.63 6.03
N CYS A 59 -9.36 0.80 5.01
CA CYS A 59 -9.31 1.23 3.62
C CYS A 59 -10.61 1.92 3.18
N ALA A 60 -11.77 1.37 3.55
CA ALA A 60 -13.06 1.98 3.25
C ALA A 60 -13.22 3.36 3.92
N THR A 61 -12.80 3.49 5.18
CA THR A 61 -12.86 4.76 5.92
C THR A 61 -11.93 5.81 5.27
N LEU A 62 -10.69 5.45 4.99
CA LEU A 62 -9.71 6.35 4.37
C LEU A 62 -10.16 6.81 2.98
N ARG A 63 -10.69 5.90 2.17
CA ARG A 63 -11.24 6.20 0.85
C ARG A 63 -12.35 7.24 0.94
N LYS A 64 -13.31 7.01 1.82
CA LYS A 64 -14.42 7.95 2.05
C LYS A 64 -13.91 9.34 2.44
N VAL A 65 -13.00 9.43 3.41
CA VAL A 65 -12.46 10.72 3.88
C VAL A 65 -11.74 11.46 2.76
N VAL A 66 -10.86 10.78 2.01
CA VAL A 66 -10.12 11.44 0.93
C VAL A 66 -11.06 11.89 -0.19
N GLU A 67 -12.03 11.06 -0.58
CA GLU A 67 -13.03 11.42 -1.59
C GLU A 67 -13.89 12.63 -1.17
N GLU A 68 -14.33 12.68 0.09
CA GLU A 68 -15.09 13.81 0.64
C GLU A 68 -14.28 15.11 0.64
N GLU A 69 -12.98 15.04 0.97
CA GLU A 69 -12.13 16.22 1.10
C GLU A 69 -11.47 16.68 -0.22
N THR A 70 -11.28 15.79 -1.17
CA THR A 70 -10.56 16.10 -2.43
C THR A 70 -11.43 15.99 -3.68
N GLY A 71 -12.53 15.24 -3.62
CA GLY A 71 -13.34 14.88 -4.78
C GLY A 71 -12.69 13.87 -5.72
N VAL A 72 -11.61 13.20 -5.28
CA VAL A 72 -10.84 12.22 -6.06
C VAL A 72 -10.68 10.92 -5.26
N THR A 73 -10.86 9.79 -5.91
CA THR A 73 -10.62 8.48 -5.30
C THR A 73 -9.12 8.29 -5.05
N PRO A 74 -8.67 8.01 -3.81
CA PRO A 74 -7.27 7.81 -3.49
C PRO A 74 -6.74 6.49 -4.02
N PHE A 75 -5.42 6.43 -4.23
CA PHE A 75 -4.69 5.18 -4.14
C PHE A 75 -4.36 4.88 -2.68
N ILE A 76 -4.76 3.69 -2.22
CA ILE A 76 -4.31 3.13 -0.94
C ILE A 76 -3.19 2.15 -1.27
N THR A 77 -1.98 2.46 -0.79
CA THR A 77 -0.76 1.77 -1.17
C THR A 77 -0.14 1.01 -0.02
N ILE A 78 0.68 0.01 -0.31
CA ILE A 78 1.36 -0.86 0.64
C ILE A 78 2.66 -1.40 0.05
N ASP A 79 3.62 -1.78 0.90
CA ASP A 79 4.83 -2.53 0.51
C ASP A 79 4.64 -4.01 0.86
N GLN A 80 3.89 -4.75 0.09
CA GLN A 80 3.72 -6.20 0.27
C GLN A 80 4.62 -6.94 -0.73
N GLU A 81 5.93 -6.98 -0.42
CA GLU A 81 6.95 -7.59 -1.28
C GLU A 81 7.03 -9.12 -1.12
N GLY A 82 6.63 -9.60 0.04
CA GLY A 82 6.86 -10.98 0.48
C GLY A 82 8.12 -11.12 1.33
N GLY A 83 8.29 -12.26 1.97
CA GLY A 83 9.41 -12.51 2.87
C GLY A 83 9.48 -11.49 4.02
N VAL A 84 10.64 -10.87 4.20
CA VAL A 84 10.89 -9.91 5.30
C VAL A 84 10.04 -8.63 5.17
N VAL A 85 9.80 -8.18 3.96
CA VAL A 85 8.99 -6.98 3.70
C VAL A 85 7.55 -7.38 3.47
N THR A 86 6.90 -7.77 4.56
CA THR A 86 5.49 -8.18 4.60
C THR A 86 4.75 -7.32 5.61
N ARG A 87 3.63 -6.72 5.18
CA ARG A 87 2.79 -5.85 6.02
C ARG A 87 1.55 -6.57 6.54
N LEU A 88 1.06 -7.55 5.81
CA LEU A 88 -0.06 -8.38 6.23
C LEU A 88 0.34 -9.27 7.42
N PRO A 89 -0.58 -9.54 8.36
CA PRO A 89 -0.30 -10.43 9.50
C PRO A 89 -0.18 -11.89 9.05
N GLU A 90 0.38 -12.73 9.91
CA GLU A 90 0.58 -14.17 9.65
C GLU A 90 -0.73 -14.95 9.44
N SER A 91 -1.86 -14.38 9.87
CA SER A 91 -3.19 -14.95 9.63
C SER A 91 -3.65 -14.84 8.18
N GLU A 92 -3.02 -13.96 7.40
CA GLU A 92 -3.32 -13.75 5.99
C GLU A 92 -2.33 -14.52 5.09
N VAL A 93 -2.61 -14.59 3.79
CA VAL A 93 -1.72 -15.25 2.85
C VAL A 93 -0.40 -14.47 2.73
N ASN A 94 0.67 -15.06 3.21
CA ASN A 94 2.00 -14.49 3.11
C ASN A 94 2.82 -15.26 2.08
N ILE A 95 3.35 -14.54 1.11
CA ILE A 95 4.19 -15.06 0.05
C ILE A 95 5.67 -15.03 0.45
N PRO A 96 6.49 -15.96 -0.04
CA PRO A 96 7.92 -15.92 0.19
C PRO A 96 8.58 -14.72 -0.52
N GLY A 97 9.78 -14.37 -0.09
CA GLY A 97 10.56 -13.31 -0.75
C GLY A 97 10.96 -13.66 -2.19
N ALA A 98 11.28 -12.64 -2.96
CA ALA A 98 11.60 -12.76 -4.39
C ALA A 98 12.76 -13.72 -4.68
N MET A 99 13.81 -13.77 -3.82
CA MET A 99 14.93 -14.70 -3.97
C MET A 99 14.49 -16.16 -3.80
N ALA A 100 13.61 -16.45 -2.83
CA ALA A 100 13.08 -17.80 -2.63
C ALA A 100 12.25 -18.26 -3.84
N VAL A 101 11.47 -17.36 -4.42
CA VAL A 101 10.71 -17.63 -5.65
C VAL A 101 11.64 -17.87 -6.84
N ALA A 102 12.66 -17.04 -7.00
CA ALA A 102 13.66 -17.20 -8.06
C ALA A 102 14.44 -18.51 -7.94
N ALA A 103 14.75 -18.96 -6.72
CA ALA A 103 15.46 -20.23 -6.47
C ALA A 103 14.68 -21.46 -6.96
N THR A 104 13.37 -21.36 -7.17
CA THR A 104 12.57 -22.45 -7.75
C THR A 104 12.89 -22.70 -9.24
N GLY A 105 13.53 -21.75 -9.92
CA GLY A 105 13.82 -21.81 -11.36
C GLY A 105 12.59 -21.81 -12.26
N ASN A 106 11.38 -21.59 -11.71
CA ASN A 106 10.13 -21.63 -12.46
C ASN A 106 9.45 -20.24 -12.48
N PRO A 107 9.46 -19.52 -13.63
CA PRO A 107 8.82 -18.21 -13.74
C PRO A 107 7.32 -18.21 -13.43
N ARG A 108 6.65 -19.34 -13.58
CA ARG A 108 5.24 -19.49 -13.26
C ARG A 108 4.97 -19.20 -11.78
N ASN A 109 5.88 -19.56 -10.90
CA ASN A 109 5.74 -19.30 -9.46
C ASN A 109 5.72 -17.79 -9.16
N ALA A 110 6.49 -16.98 -9.89
CA ALA A 110 6.46 -15.53 -9.75
C ALA A 110 5.11 -14.94 -10.19
N TYR A 111 4.54 -15.46 -11.28
CA TYR A 111 3.20 -15.06 -11.73
C TYR A 111 2.13 -15.42 -10.68
N ASP A 112 2.12 -16.65 -10.20
CA ASP A 112 1.12 -17.14 -9.24
C ASP A 112 1.24 -16.37 -7.91
N MET A 113 2.45 -16.06 -7.46
CA MET A 113 2.71 -15.21 -6.30
C MET A 113 2.12 -13.80 -6.47
N GLY A 114 2.38 -13.16 -7.60
CA GLY A 114 1.83 -11.83 -7.91
C GLY A 114 0.29 -11.84 -7.96
N LEU A 115 -0.30 -12.89 -8.55
CA LEU A 115 -1.74 -13.06 -8.62
C LEU A 115 -2.38 -13.22 -7.24
N LEU A 116 -1.83 -14.09 -6.39
CA LEU A 116 -2.32 -14.32 -5.03
C LEU A 116 -2.24 -13.03 -4.19
N THR A 117 -1.10 -12.36 -4.22
CA THR A 117 -0.92 -11.08 -3.51
C THR A 117 -1.93 -10.04 -3.98
N ALA A 118 -2.11 -9.90 -5.29
CA ALA A 118 -3.04 -8.92 -5.85
C ALA A 118 -4.50 -9.20 -5.45
N GLN A 119 -4.91 -10.47 -5.45
CA GLN A 119 -6.25 -10.88 -5.03
C GLN A 119 -6.50 -10.55 -3.56
N GLU A 120 -5.54 -10.85 -2.70
CA GLU A 120 -5.64 -10.60 -1.28
C GLU A 120 -5.68 -9.10 -0.94
N LEU A 121 -4.74 -8.32 -1.45
CA LEU A 121 -4.71 -6.88 -1.26
C LEU A 121 -5.99 -6.21 -1.75
N ARG A 122 -6.47 -6.62 -2.91
CA ARG A 122 -7.72 -6.10 -3.48
C ARG A 122 -8.94 -6.44 -2.62
N SER A 123 -8.97 -7.62 -2.03
CA SER A 123 -10.07 -8.05 -1.12
C SER A 123 -10.15 -7.17 0.13
N CYS A 124 -9.00 -6.63 0.58
CA CYS A 124 -8.86 -5.70 1.69
C CYS A 124 -9.04 -4.23 1.30
N GLY A 125 -9.19 -3.91 0.01
CA GLY A 125 -9.40 -2.54 -0.46
C GLY A 125 -8.11 -1.75 -0.70
N VAL A 126 -6.96 -2.42 -0.79
CA VAL A 126 -5.68 -1.84 -1.23
C VAL A 126 -5.62 -1.82 -2.74
N ASP A 127 -5.18 -0.70 -3.33
CA ASP A 127 -5.21 -0.47 -4.78
C ASP A 127 -3.84 -0.65 -5.44
N PHE A 128 -2.77 -0.36 -4.69
CA PHE A 128 -1.44 -0.27 -5.26
C PHE A 128 -0.40 -0.93 -4.35
N ASN A 129 0.29 -1.94 -4.88
CA ASN A 129 1.41 -2.57 -4.22
C ASN A 129 2.73 -1.99 -4.74
N LEU A 130 3.58 -1.48 -3.85
CA LEU A 130 4.91 -0.98 -4.18
C LEU A 130 5.92 -2.14 -4.27
N ALA A 131 5.56 -3.13 -5.08
CA ALA A 131 6.32 -4.35 -5.35
C ALA A 131 6.05 -4.83 -6.80
N PRO A 132 6.94 -5.67 -7.38
CA PRO A 132 8.18 -6.20 -6.82
C PRO A 132 9.32 -5.18 -6.82
N VAL A 133 10.34 -5.44 -5.99
CA VAL A 133 11.63 -4.72 -6.08
C VAL A 133 12.29 -5.04 -7.42
N MET A 134 12.66 -4.01 -8.17
CA MET A 134 13.31 -4.14 -9.48
C MET A 134 14.83 -4.09 -9.40
N ASP A 135 15.39 -3.81 -8.22
CA ASP A 135 16.83 -3.78 -8.00
C ASP A 135 17.41 -5.19 -7.80
N ILE A 136 18.63 -5.36 -8.26
CA ILE A 136 19.39 -6.60 -8.05
C ILE A 136 20.12 -6.51 -6.71
N ASN A 137 20.06 -7.57 -5.91
CA ASN A 137 20.86 -7.66 -4.69
C ASN A 137 22.36 -7.77 -5.04
N CYS A 138 23.06 -6.66 -4.97
CA CYS A 138 24.51 -6.56 -5.17
C CYS A 138 25.30 -6.38 -3.86
N ASN A 139 24.62 -6.30 -2.73
CA ASN A 139 25.25 -6.20 -1.40
C ASN A 139 24.75 -7.33 -0.49
N PRO A 140 25.53 -8.39 -0.24
CA PRO A 140 25.12 -9.52 0.58
C PRO A 140 24.89 -9.14 2.06
N ASP A 141 25.42 -8.00 2.51
CA ASP A 141 25.26 -7.51 3.88
C ASP A 141 23.98 -6.63 4.05
N ASN A 142 23.18 -6.48 3.00
CA ASN A 142 21.94 -5.72 3.09
C ASN A 142 20.92 -6.50 3.94
N PRO A 143 20.45 -5.94 5.08
CA PRO A 143 19.56 -6.65 5.99
C PRO A 143 18.10 -6.75 5.51
N VAL A 144 17.75 -6.07 4.43
CA VAL A 144 16.37 -5.99 3.91
C VAL A 144 16.23 -6.63 2.55
N ILE A 145 17.13 -6.28 1.62
CA ILE A 145 17.14 -6.80 0.25
C ILE A 145 18.11 -7.97 0.18
N GLY A 146 17.62 -9.15 -0.06
CA GLY A 146 18.51 -10.32 -0.19
C GLY A 146 18.04 -11.57 0.56
N VAL A 147 16.79 -11.60 0.90
CA VAL A 147 16.12 -12.73 1.55
C VAL A 147 14.88 -13.14 0.79
#